data_168305db7fc8dd21f681ae8416328b99
#
_entry.id   168305db7fc8dd21f681ae8416328b99
#
_cell.length_a   1.000
_cell.length_b   1.000
_cell.length_c   1.000
_cell.angle_alpha   90.00
_cell.angle_beta   90.00
_cell.angle_gamma   90.00
#
_symmetry.space_group_name_H-M   'P 1'
#
loop_
_entity.id
_entity.type
_entity.pdbx_description
1 polymer ?
#
loop_
_entity_poly.entity_id
_entity_poly.type
_entity_poly.pdbx_seq_one_letter_code
_entity_poly.pdbx_strand_id
1 'polypeptide(L)'
;MNNFSRRSFALGAAAATTLAACGNGIGSAGAATIDARVDSTLNAMYAAFPGTLDLAARANGILVIPLVTEVGLGFGGSFGRGALRVGPSTVDYYAAASGSAGLQIGAQQFSHVLFFMTPEALSEFRRSQGWAAGADIEYAFSSRSDMLRAETTTSLSPVIAVVFGQTGLRLGATLEGTKYTRIIP
;
A
#
# COMPACT_ATOMS: atom_id res chain seq x y z
N MET A 1 37.81 -17.44 -40.39
CA MET A 1 38.22 -17.53 -38.97
C MET A 1 38.11 -16.12 -38.39
N ASN A 2 37.08 -15.85 -37.58
CA ASN A 2 36.85 -14.51 -37.02
C ASN A 2 37.70 -14.33 -35.78
N ASN A 3 38.71 -13.45 -35.84
CA ASN A 3 39.51 -13.08 -34.68
C ASN A 3 38.70 -12.19 -33.75
N PHE A 4 38.16 -12.77 -32.67
CA PHE A 4 37.60 -12.00 -31.58
C PHE A 4 38.74 -11.26 -30.88
N SER A 5 38.74 -9.94 -31.00
CA SER A 5 39.73 -9.07 -30.35
C SER A 5 39.54 -9.10 -28.81
N ARG A 6 40.63 -9.07 -28.06
CA ARG A 6 40.62 -8.94 -26.59
C ARG A 6 39.83 -7.73 -26.09
N ARG A 7 39.71 -6.68 -26.93
CA ARG A 7 38.88 -5.48 -26.66
C ARG A 7 37.39 -5.79 -26.71
N SER A 8 36.95 -6.66 -27.62
CA SER A 8 35.53 -7.07 -27.74
C SER A 8 35.10 -7.95 -26.58
N PHE A 9 36.03 -8.76 -26.01
CA PHE A 9 35.76 -9.56 -24.84
C PHE A 9 35.64 -8.70 -23.58
N ALA A 10 36.48 -7.67 -23.42
CA ALA A 10 36.42 -6.75 -22.29
C ALA A 10 35.16 -5.88 -22.30
N LEU A 11 34.69 -5.44 -23.47
CA LEU A 11 33.44 -4.69 -23.63
C LEU A 11 32.22 -5.58 -23.38
N GLY A 12 32.24 -6.84 -23.77
CA GLY A 12 31.18 -7.82 -23.49
C GLY A 12 31.06 -8.14 -21.99
N ALA A 13 32.19 -8.27 -21.30
CA ALA A 13 32.24 -8.52 -19.86
C ALA A 13 31.73 -7.30 -19.04
N ALA A 14 32.05 -6.08 -19.46
CA ALA A 14 31.55 -4.85 -18.83
C ALA A 14 30.03 -4.68 -19.01
N ALA A 15 29.48 -5.06 -20.17
CA ALA A 15 28.03 -5.02 -20.41
C ALA A 15 27.26 -6.10 -19.61
N ALA A 16 27.88 -7.26 -19.35
CA ALA A 16 27.23 -8.33 -18.56
C ALA A 16 27.13 -7.97 -17.06
N THR A 17 28.03 -7.15 -16.52
CA THR A 17 27.99 -6.75 -15.12
C THR A 17 26.91 -5.71 -14.79
N THR A 18 26.41 -4.95 -15.78
CA THR A 18 25.33 -3.98 -15.59
C THR A 18 23.94 -4.62 -15.57
N LEU A 19 23.77 -5.85 -16.07
CA LEU A 19 22.49 -6.57 -16.03
C LEU A 19 22.22 -7.28 -14.68
N ALA A 20 23.20 -7.41 -13.82
CA ALA A 20 23.07 -8.09 -12.53
C ALA A 20 22.49 -7.19 -11.41
N ALA A 21 22.19 -5.90 -11.68
CA ALA A 21 21.74 -4.92 -10.68
C ALA A 21 20.20 -4.83 -10.54
N CYS A 22 19.42 -5.61 -11.29
CA CYS A 22 17.97 -5.68 -11.11
C CYS A 22 17.59 -6.83 -10.18
N GLY A 23 18.02 -6.75 -8.92
CA GLY A 23 17.47 -7.61 -7.87
C GLY A 23 16.02 -7.22 -7.63
N ASN A 24 15.08 -8.15 -7.86
CA ASN A 24 13.67 -8.01 -7.50
C ASN A 24 13.41 -8.78 -6.20
N GLY A 25 12.47 -8.28 -5.40
CA GLY A 25 12.03 -8.95 -4.17
C GLY A 25 12.38 -8.18 -2.90
N ILE A 26 12.18 -8.84 -1.75
CA ILE A 26 12.48 -8.25 -0.44
C ILE A 26 13.97 -7.91 -0.36
N GLY A 27 14.29 -6.67 0.02
CA GLY A 27 15.66 -6.16 0.07
C GLY A 27 16.19 -5.59 -1.24
N SER A 28 15.42 -5.60 -2.34
CA SER A 28 15.77 -4.93 -3.59
C SER A 28 15.72 -3.40 -3.44
N ALA A 29 16.29 -2.66 -4.42
CA ALA A 29 16.18 -1.19 -4.45
C ALA A 29 14.71 -0.74 -4.60
N GLY A 30 13.88 -1.50 -5.32
CA GLY A 30 12.43 -1.28 -5.42
C GLY A 30 11.74 -1.46 -4.08
N ALA A 31 12.05 -2.54 -3.36
CA ALA A 31 11.57 -2.82 -2.02
C ALA A 31 11.96 -1.71 -1.04
N ALA A 32 13.23 -1.33 -0.98
CA ALA A 32 13.71 -0.28 -0.10
C ALA A 32 13.00 1.07 -0.33
N THR A 33 12.69 1.39 -1.60
CA THR A 33 11.94 2.60 -1.94
C THR A 33 10.49 2.54 -1.42
N ILE A 34 9.82 1.39 -1.53
CA ILE A 34 8.46 1.20 -1.00
C ILE A 34 8.50 1.30 0.52
N ASP A 35 9.44 0.60 1.18
CA ASP A 35 9.57 0.58 2.64
C ASP A 35 9.79 1.98 3.21
N ALA A 36 10.69 2.77 2.63
CA ALA A 36 10.92 4.15 3.08
C ALA A 36 9.66 5.02 2.97
N ARG A 37 8.87 4.84 1.92
CA ARG A 37 7.58 5.55 1.76
C ARG A 37 6.54 5.07 2.77
N VAL A 38 6.48 3.76 3.04
CA VAL A 38 5.61 3.16 4.06
C VAL A 38 5.92 3.76 5.44
N ASP A 39 7.20 3.79 5.83
CA ASP A 39 7.61 4.34 7.12
C ASP A 39 7.28 5.84 7.23
N SER A 40 7.54 6.62 6.18
CA SER A 40 7.17 8.04 6.13
C SER A 40 5.66 8.24 6.26
N THR A 41 4.87 7.40 5.59
CA THR A 41 3.40 7.47 5.60
C THR A 41 2.84 7.12 6.97
N LEU A 42 3.33 6.06 7.62
CA LEU A 42 2.94 5.69 8.97
C LEU A 42 3.27 6.81 9.97
N ASN A 43 4.47 7.36 9.91
CA ASN A 43 4.87 8.47 10.79
C ASN A 43 3.98 9.70 10.59
N ALA A 44 3.65 10.06 9.35
CA ALA A 44 2.75 11.17 9.04
C ALA A 44 1.33 10.89 9.56
N MET A 45 0.83 9.66 9.40
CA MET A 45 -0.48 9.25 9.91
C MET A 45 -0.53 9.34 11.44
N TYR A 46 0.45 8.78 12.13
CA TYR A 46 0.49 8.79 13.61
C TYR A 46 0.59 10.22 14.16
N ALA A 47 1.34 11.10 13.50
CA ALA A 47 1.44 12.49 13.89
C ALA A 47 0.12 13.26 13.67
N ALA A 48 -0.57 13.01 12.54
CA ALA A 48 -1.83 13.68 12.22
C ALA A 48 -3.03 13.09 12.98
N PHE A 49 -3.01 11.79 13.25
CA PHE A 49 -4.11 11.00 13.82
C PHE A 49 -3.60 10.09 14.96
N PRO A 50 -3.30 10.63 16.14
CA PRO A 50 -2.68 9.88 17.24
C PRO A 50 -3.43 8.61 17.67
N GLY A 51 -4.78 8.57 17.55
CA GLY A 51 -5.58 7.38 17.86
C GLY A 51 -5.27 6.17 16.97
N THR A 52 -4.60 6.36 15.81
CA THR A 52 -4.16 5.26 14.97
C THR A 52 -2.99 4.46 15.55
N LEU A 53 -2.30 5.01 16.58
CA LEU A 53 -1.29 4.26 17.33
C LEU A 53 -1.91 3.09 18.09
N ASP A 54 -3.08 3.29 18.68
CA ASP A 54 -3.79 2.22 19.41
C ASP A 54 -4.29 1.14 18.45
N LEU A 55 -4.70 1.51 17.22
CA LEU A 55 -5.03 0.55 16.17
C LEU A 55 -3.79 -0.26 15.78
N ALA A 56 -2.67 0.42 15.57
CA ALA A 56 -1.41 -0.23 15.20
C ALA A 56 -0.91 -1.20 16.28
N ALA A 57 -1.04 -0.83 17.55
CA ALA A 57 -0.62 -1.67 18.67
C ALA A 57 -1.45 -2.97 18.79
N ARG A 58 -2.70 -2.96 18.33
CA ARG A 58 -3.62 -4.11 18.40
C ARG A 58 -3.71 -4.90 17.11
N ALA A 59 -3.24 -4.35 16.00
CA ALA A 59 -3.33 -4.99 14.69
C ALA A 59 -2.38 -6.19 14.57
N ASN A 60 -2.86 -7.27 13.96
CA ASN A 60 -2.04 -8.43 13.62
C ASN A 60 -1.18 -8.21 12.38
N GLY A 61 -1.57 -7.24 11.54
CA GLY A 61 -0.81 -6.79 10.39
C GLY A 61 -1.35 -5.45 9.87
N ILE A 62 -0.50 -4.71 9.16
CA ILE A 62 -0.81 -3.37 8.66
C ILE A 62 -0.38 -3.30 7.20
N LEU A 63 -1.34 -3.16 6.29
CA LEU A 63 -1.05 -2.87 4.88
C LEU A 63 -1.04 -1.37 4.67
N VAL A 64 0.05 -0.85 4.15
CA VAL A 64 0.22 0.58 3.87
C VAL A 64 0.41 0.77 2.37
N ILE A 65 -0.43 1.60 1.77
CA ILE A 65 -0.27 2.08 0.39
C ILE A 65 0.03 3.58 0.45
N PRO A 66 1.31 3.96 0.39
CA PRO A 66 1.77 5.33 0.65
C PRO A 66 1.26 6.36 -0.34
N LEU A 67 1.05 5.94 -1.58
CA LEU A 67 0.60 6.81 -2.64
C LEU A 67 -0.31 6.03 -3.60
N VAL A 68 -1.57 6.43 -3.64
CA VAL A 68 -2.51 6.03 -4.68
C VAL A 68 -2.73 7.22 -5.58
N THR A 69 -2.55 7.02 -6.87
CA THR A 69 -2.90 8.01 -7.89
C THR A 69 -4.19 7.56 -8.54
N GLU A 70 -5.20 8.41 -8.46
CA GLU A 70 -6.49 8.23 -9.12
C GLU A 70 -6.60 9.23 -10.25
N VAL A 71 -6.98 8.75 -11.43
CA VAL A 71 -7.24 9.56 -12.63
C VAL A 71 -8.60 9.21 -13.20
N GLY A 72 -9.35 10.20 -13.67
CA GLY A 72 -10.68 9.97 -14.23
C GLY A 72 -11.14 11.08 -15.17
N LEU A 73 -11.89 10.66 -16.19
CA LEU A 73 -12.59 11.48 -17.18
C LEU A 73 -13.89 10.73 -17.57
N GLY A 74 -14.89 10.72 -16.66
CA GLY A 74 -16.11 9.92 -16.82
C GLY A 74 -15.93 8.45 -16.44
N PHE A 75 -14.83 7.84 -16.83
CA PHE A 75 -14.28 6.58 -16.30
C PHE A 75 -12.91 6.85 -15.73
N GLY A 76 -12.61 6.20 -14.62
CA GLY A 76 -11.36 6.42 -13.92
C GLY A 76 -10.77 5.12 -13.37
N GLY A 77 -9.58 5.23 -12.84
CA GLY A 77 -8.95 4.17 -12.09
C GLY A 77 -7.95 4.71 -11.11
N SER A 78 -7.65 3.92 -10.12
CA SER A 78 -6.61 4.22 -9.15
C SER A 78 -5.57 3.12 -9.13
N PHE A 79 -4.32 3.51 -8.83
CA PHE A 79 -3.21 2.60 -8.69
C PHE A 79 -2.25 3.07 -7.63
N GLY A 80 -1.79 2.13 -6.80
CA GLY A 80 -0.76 2.37 -5.80
C GLY A 80 0.02 1.11 -5.50
N ARG A 81 1.19 1.25 -4.87
CA ARG A 81 2.01 0.13 -4.37
C ARG A 81 2.38 0.38 -2.93
N GLY A 82 2.50 -0.69 -2.15
CA GLY A 82 2.84 -0.61 -0.75
C GLY A 82 3.30 -1.92 -0.17
N ALA A 83 3.37 -1.98 1.15
CA ALA A 83 3.87 -3.13 1.87
C ALA A 83 2.96 -3.52 3.03
N LEU A 84 2.92 -4.83 3.29
CA LEU A 84 2.32 -5.43 4.47
C LEU A 84 3.38 -5.57 5.56
N ARG A 85 3.12 -4.95 6.70
CA ARG A 85 3.92 -5.06 7.93
C ARG A 85 3.27 -6.04 8.89
N VAL A 86 4.08 -6.91 9.50
CA VAL A 86 3.70 -7.73 10.65
C VAL A 86 4.73 -7.45 11.73
N GLY A 87 4.31 -6.80 12.80
CA GLY A 87 5.23 -6.18 13.73
C GLY A 87 6.16 -5.17 13.02
N PRO A 88 7.46 -5.18 13.27
CA PRO A 88 8.43 -4.27 12.64
C PRO A 88 8.83 -4.66 11.20
N SER A 89 8.42 -5.84 10.72
CA SER A 89 8.97 -6.42 9.49
C SER A 89 8.01 -6.30 8.30
N THR A 90 8.54 -5.96 7.14
CA THR A 90 7.83 -6.14 5.86
C THR A 90 7.81 -7.63 5.51
N VAL A 91 6.62 -8.17 5.29
CA VAL A 91 6.43 -9.60 4.95
C VAL A 91 6.04 -9.81 3.49
N ASP A 92 5.34 -8.85 2.87
CA ASP A 92 4.90 -8.93 1.48
C ASP A 92 4.73 -7.51 0.90
N TYR A 93 4.75 -7.40 -0.44
CA TYR A 93 4.42 -6.17 -1.15
C TYR A 93 3.16 -6.35 -1.99
N TYR A 94 2.38 -5.28 -2.12
CA TYR A 94 1.10 -5.30 -2.81
C TYR A 94 0.94 -4.13 -3.76
N ALA A 95 0.26 -4.38 -4.86
CA ALA A 95 -0.36 -3.36 -5.69
C ALA A 95 -1.84 -3.25 -5.33
N ALA A 96 -2.33 -2.04 -5.20
CA ALA A 96 -3.73 -1.70 -5.05
C ALA A 96 -4.22 -1.08 -6.35
N ALA A 97 -5.30 -1.59 -6.92
CA ALA A 97 -5.91 -1.06 -8.13
C ALA A 97 -7.44 -1.06 -8.01
N SER A 98 -8.08 0.01 -8.44
CA SER A 98 -9.53 0.08 -8.56
C SER A 98 -9.96 0.71 -9.87
N GLY A 99 -11.16 0.35 -10.34
CA GLY A 99 -11.86 1.06 -11.40
C GLY A 99 -12.94 1.94 -10.79
N SER A 100 -13.12 3.14 -11.29
CA SER A 100 -14.22 4.04 -10.91
C SER A 100 -14.96 4.51 -12.14
N ALA A 101 -16.30 4.57 -12.03
CA ALA A 101 -17.17 5.23 -13.00
C ALA A 101 -17.79 6.43 -12.29
N GLY A 102 -17.59 7.64 -12.81
CA GLY A 102 -18.12 8.85 -12.20
C GLY A 102 -17.67 10.12 -12.91
N LEU A 103 -18.36 11.21 -12.62
CA LEU A 103 -18.11 12.54 -13.21
C LEU A 103 -16.87 13.24 -12.64
N GLN A 104 -15.94 12.51 -12.02
CA GLN A 104 -14.71 13.09 -11.50
C GLN A 104 -13.75 13.36 -12.64
N ILE A 105 -13.48 14.62 -12.89
CA ILE A 105 -12.48 15.09 -13.85
C ILE A 105 -11.27 15.52 -13.07
N GLY A 106 -10.13 14.84 -13.30
CA GLY A 106 -8.86 15.23 -12.67
C GLY A 106 -8.03 14.06 -12.19
N ALA A 107 -6.90 14.40 -11.60
CA ALA A 107 -6.01 13.48 -10.90
C ALA A 107 -6.01 13.83 -9.40
N GLN A 108 -6.11 12.81 -8.56
CA GLN A 108 -6.02 12.93 -7.10
C GLN A 108 -4.98 11.96 -6.57
N GLN A 109 -4.38 12.32 -5.44
CA GLN A 109 -3.43 11.46 -4.74
C GLN A 109 -3.86 11.35 -3.28
N PHE A 110 -3.84 10.14 -2.77
CA PHE A 110 -4.16 9.84 -1.37
C PHE A 110 -3.35 8.64 -0.88
N SER A 111 -3.30 8.48 0.42
CA SER A 111 -2.73 7.31 1.09
C SER A 111 -3.84 6.54 1.78
N HIS A 112 -3.67 5.22 1.91
CA HIS A 112 -4.54 4.45 2.79
C HIS A 112 -3.76 3.37 3.54
N VAL A 113 -4.29 3.03 4.71
CA VAL A 113 -3.75 2.01 5.60
C VAL A 113 -4.88 1.09 6.02
N LEU A 114 -4.67 -0.23 5.89
CA LEU A 114 -5.57 -1.26 6.40
C LEU A 114 -4.95 -1.91 7.63
N PHE A 115 -5.69 -1.90 8.73
CA PHE A 115 -5.34 -2.59 9.97
C PHE A 115 -6.11 -3.90 10.03
N PHE A 116 -5.43 -5.01 10.03
CA PHE A 116 -6.02 -6.34 10.21
C PHE A 116 -6.11 -6.64 11.71
N MET A 117 -7.31 -6.51 12.27
CA MET A 117 -7.53 -6.59 13.71
C MET A 117 -7.60 -8.03 14.22
N THR A 118 -7.84 -9.00 13.31
CA THR A 118 -7.88 -10.43 13.67
C THR A 118 -6.86 -11.23 12.87
N PRO A 119 -6.31 -12.33 13.44
CA PRO A 119 -5.41 -13.24 12.72
C PRO A 119 -6.06 -13.85 11.49
N GLU A 120 -7.37 -14.12 11.55
CA GLU A 120 -8.17 -14.72 10.48
C GLU A 120 -8.21 -13.77 9.26
N ALA A 121 -8.53 -12.49 9.47
CA ALA A 121 -8.58 -11.47 8.41
C ALA A 121 -7.21 -11.30 7.74
N LEU A 122 -6.12 -11.25 8.52
CA LEU A 122 -4.77 -11.20 7.99
C LEU A 122 -4.43 -12.45 7.16
N SER A 123 -4.80 -13.61 7.67
CA SER A 123 -4.55 -14.90 7.01
C SER A 123 -5.34 -15.03 5.70
N GLU A 124 -6.60 -14.63 5.68
CA GLU A 124 -7.45 -14.59 4.50
C GLU A 124 -6.87 -13.65 3.44
N PHE A 125 -6.52 -12.43 3.83
CA PHE A 125 -5.87 -11.45 2.96
C PHE A 125 -4.61 -12.03 2.30
N ARG A 126 -3.72 -12.65 3.09
CA ARG A 126 -2.44 -13.19 2.59
C ARG A 126 -2.60 -14.42 1.71
N ARG A 127 -3.63 -15.24 1.91
CA ARG A 127 -3.90 -16.44 1.09
C ARG A 127 -4.59 -16.12 -0.23
N SER A 128 -5.26 -14.97 -0.31
CA SER A 128 -5.94 -14.55 -1.53
C SER A 128 -4.93 -14.18 -2.62
N GLN A 129 -5.17 -14.64 -3.85
CA GLN A 129 -4.40 -14.22 -5.03
C GLN A 129 -4.79 -12.81 -5.53
N GLY A 130 -5.82 -12.22 -4.93
CA GLY A 130 -6.32 -10.89 -5.25
C GLY A 130 -7.47 -10.57 -4.33
N TRP A 131 -7.17 -10.09 -3.13
CA TRP A 131 -8.17 -9.69 -2.15
C TRP A 131 -8.86 -8.39 -2.60
N ALA A 132 -10.17 -8.37 -2.55
CA ALA A 132 -10.96 -7.19 -2.87
C ALA A 132 -11.53 -6.58 -1.59
N ALA A 133 -11.40 -5.26 -1.46
CA ALA A 133 -12.05 -4.52 -0.39
C ALA A 133 -13.58 -4.58 -0.58
N GLY A 134 -14.27 -5.21 0.35
CA GLY A 134 -15.73 -5.36 0.37
C GLY A 134 -16.39 -4.43 1.38
N ALA A 135 -17.68 -4.67 1.60
CA ALA A 135 -18.49 -3.92 2.57
C ALA A 135 -18.11 -4.19 4.04
N ASP A 136 -17.30 -5.21 4.30
CA ASP A 136 -16.87 -5.62 5.65
C ASP A 136 -15.72 -4.76 6.21
N ILE A 137 -15.26 -3.76 5.45
CA ILE A 137 -14.23 -2.83 5.90
C ILE A 137 -14.90 -1.66 6.61
N GLU A 138 -14.53 -1.46 7.86
CA GLU A 138 -14.89 -0.27 8.61
C GLU A 138 -13.89 0.85 8.37
N TYR A 139 -14.39 2.05 8.09
CA TYR A 139 -13.57 3.23 7.88
C TYR A 139 -13.44 4.02 9.17
N ALA A 140 -12.21 4.14 9.67
CA ALA A 140 -11.90 5.09 10.73
C ALA A 140 -11.82 6.50 10.10
N PHE A 141 -12.89 7.30 10.30
CA PHE A 141 -12.90 8.70 9.90
C PHE A 141 -12.39 9.54 11.07
N SER A 142 -11.44 10.43 10.81
CA SER A 142 -10.96 11.33 11.85
C SER A 142 -11.52 12.73 11.69
N SER A 143 -12.74 12.96 12.13
CA SER A 143 -12.95 14.15 12.91
C SER A 143 -12.63 13.81 14.37
N ARG A 144 -12.15 14.78 15.16
CA ARG A 144 -11.89 14.58 16.60
C ARG A 144 -13.10 14.06 17.38
N SER A 145 -14.33 14.28 16.86
CA SER A 145 -15.61 13.81 17.36
C SER A 145 -15.97 12.40 16.90
N ASP A 146 -15.46 11.95 15.75
CA ASP A 146 -15.78 10.62 15.19
C ASP A 146 -14.83 9.55 15.76
N MET A 147 -13.61 9.91 16.18
CA MET A 147 -12.72 9.02 16.93
C MET A 147 -13.33 8.51 18.21
N LEU A 148 -14.06 9.35 18.94
CA LEU A 148 -14.74 8.96 20.20
C LEU A 148 -15.93 8.03 19.95
N ARG A 149 -16.53 8.05 18.75
CA ARG A 149 -17.58 7.10 18.35
C ARG A 149 -16.99 5.82 17.76
N ALA A 150 -15.87 5.91 17.06
CA ALA A 150 -15.15 4.76 16.49
C ALA A 150 -14.59 3.84 17.57
N GLU A 151 -14.25 4.34 18.76
CA GLU A 151 -13.75 3.52 19.88
C GLU A 151 -14.70 2.39 20.30
N THR A 152 -15.99 2.55 20.10
CA THR A 152 -16.99 1.56 20.50
C THR A 152 -17.36 0.59 19.38
N THR A 153 -17.37 1.04 18.13
CA THR A 153 -17.75 0.22 16.96
C THR A 153 -16.54 -0.44 16.30
N THR A 154 -15.41 0.25 16.25
CA THR A 154 -14.15 -0.20 15.63
C THR A 154 -13.53 -1.43 16.30
N SER A 155 -13.93 -1.75 17.54
CA SER A 155 -13.41 -2.94 18.24
C SER A 155 -13.95 -4.27 17.70
N LEU A 156 -14.94 -4.25 16.82
CA LEU A 156 -15.62 -5.46 16.30
C LEU A 156 -15.30 -5.73 14.83
N SER A 157 -14.76 -4.77 14.08
CA SER A 157 -14.46 -4.97 12.66
C SER A 157 -13.14 -5.72 12.48
N PRO A 158 -13.11 -6.77 11.65
CA PRO A 158 -11.89 -7.54 11.36
C PRO A 158 -10.85 -6.74 10.57
N VAL A 159 -11.28 -5.72 9.80
CA VAL A 159 -10.41 -4.84 9.02
C VAL A 159 -10.87 -3.39 9.16
N ILE A 160 -9.93 -2.52 9.55
CA ILE A 160 -10.16 -1.09 9.69
C ILE A 160 -9.31 -0.35 8.66
N ALA A 161 -9.94 0.56 7.91
CA ALA A 161 -9.26 1.37 6.91
C ALA A 161 -9.15 2.83 7.35
N VAL A 162 -7.96 3.39 7.18
CA VAL A 162 -7.71 4.84 7.31
C VAL A 162 -7.29 5.36 5.95
N VAL A 163 -8.06 6.32 5.41
CA VAL A 163 -7.78 6.96 4.13
C VAL A 163 -7.48 8.43 4.37
N PHE A 164 -6.34 8.90 3.90
CA PHE A 164 -5.92 10.30 4.07
C PHE A 164 -5.14 10.80 2.85
N GLY A 165 -5.22 12.10 2.59
CA GLY A 165 -4.52 12.75 1.49
C GLY A 165 -3.39 13.66 2.00
N GLN A 166 -2.66 14.29 1.07
CA GLN A 166 -1.60 15.26 1.41
C GLN A 166 -2.13 16.49 2.16
N THR A 167 -3.42 16.80 2.06
CA THR A 167 -4.09 17.94 2.70
C THR A 167 -4.92 17.57 3.91
N GLY A 168 -4.91 16.30 4.35
CA GLY A 168 -5.68 15.77 5.47
C GLY A 168 -6.55 14.58 5.10
N LEU A 169 -7.50 14.26 5.99
CA LEU A 169 -8.40 13.12 5.78
C LEU A 169 -9.36 13.40 4.61
N ARG A 170 -9.43 12.46 3.67
CA ARG A 170 -10.39 12.53 2.58
C ARG A 170 -11.74 12.01 3.07
N LEU A 171 -12.71 12.91 3.19
CA LEU A 171 -14.09 12.55 3.52
C LEU A 171 -14.74 11.86 2.32
N GLY A 172 -15.41 10.71 2.55
CA GLY A 172 -16.15 9.99 1.54
C GLY A 172 -15.33 9.15 0.56
N ALA A 173 -14.01 9.00 0.76
CA ALA A 173 -13.23 8.05 -0.01
C ALA A 173 -13.54 6.64 0.47
N THR A 174 -14.00 5.77 -0.43
CA THR A 174 -14.17 4.35 -0.17
C THR A 174 -13.07 3.55 -0.88
N LEU A 175 -12.66 2.44 -0.29
CA LEU A 175 -11.77 1.47 -0.92
C LEU A 175 -12.57 0.33 -1.57
N GLU A 176 -13.89 0.43 -1.56
CA GLU A 176 -14.78 -0.59 -2.12
C GLU A 176 -14.41 -0.86 -3.59
N GLY A 177 -14.31 -2.13 -3.94
CA GLY A 177 -13.85 -2.55 -5.26
C GLY A 177 -12.35 -2.43 -5.51
N THR A 178 -11.55 -1.96 -4.55
CA THR A 178 -10.09 -1.97 -4.67
C THR A 178 -9.57 -3.40 -4.55
N LYS A 179 -8.84 -3.84 -5.55
CA LYS A 179 -8.18 -5.15 -5.58
C LYS A 179 -6.72 -5.01 -5.16
N TYR A 180 -6.31 -5.84 -4.22
CA TYR A 180 -4.94 -5.93 -3.74
C TYR A 180 -4.30 -7.20 -4.26
N THR A 181 -3.21 -7.07 -4.99
CA THR A 181 -2.48 -8.20 -5.58
C THR A 181 -1.04 -8.19 -5.10
N ARG A 182 -0.52 -9.33 -4.66
CA ARG A 182 0.89 -9.46 -4.26
C ARG A 182 1.80 -9.21 -5.45
N ILE A 183 2.89 -8.46 -5.22
CA ILE A 183 3.89 -8.11 -6.22
C ILE A 183 5.30 -8.45 -5.72
N ILE A 184 6.22 -8.54 -6.67
CA ILE A 184 7.68 -8.59 -6.43
C ILE A 184 8.21 -7.23 -6.87
N PRO A 185 8.66 -6.34 -5.94
CA PRO A 185 9.11 -4.98 -6.26
C PRO A 185 10.51 -4.94 -6.88
#